data_5ad5b53f7f1a5b58c63d3c015ba3c178
#
_entry.id   5ad5b53f7f1a5b58c63d3c015ba3c178
#
_cell.length_a   1.000
_cell.length_b   1.000
_cell.length_c   1.000
_cell.angle_alpha   90.00
_cell.angle_beta   90.00
_cell.angle_gamma   90.00
#
_symmetry.space_group_name_H-M   'P 1'
#
loop_
_entity.id
_entity.type
_entity.pdbx_description
1 polymer ?
#
loop_
_entity_poly.entity_id
_entity_poly.type
_entity_poly.pdbx_seq_one_letter_code
_entity_poly.pdbx_strand_id
1 'polypeptide(L)'
;MVVVPGMLDGAASQGPLSSVPHALLVDRQPLFLAALSCLLSAPPLNATVAVTTRLAEALEIIDRQPVDVVVCELPTEPIDGSGLPRGLAQRPALRVILLADREDEGLLVDALTTGAVGFFTKDTPVAEFLEGVQAVRDGHFTVARQLLRQTMARLAGQPEPSARDEVKRLSPTELAILILVGQAESIRTISQRRGISPKTVRNHLASIYRKIGVRNRPQAILWAARKGLTQPETRA
;
A
#
# COMPACT_ATOMS: atom_id res chain seq x y z
N MET A 1 -10.77 -5.99 1.56
CA MET A 1 -9.63 -5.11 1.88
C MET A 1 -8.58 -5.90 2.66
N VAL A 2 -7.33 -5.74 2.34
CA VAL A 2 -6.22 -6.25 3.15
C VAL A 2 -5.57 -5.04 3.82
N VAL A 3 -5.73 -4.94 5.13
CA VAL A 3 -5.12 -3.91 5.97
C VAL A 3 -3.84 -4.46 6.58
N VAL A 4 -2.74 -3.75 6.38
CA VAL A 4 -1.44 -4.14 6.94
C VAL A 4 -1.03 -3.14 8.01
N PRO A 5 -1.14 -3.49 9.31
CA PRO A 5 -0.79 -2.59 10.41
C PRO A 5 0.72 -2.30 10.48
N GLY A 6 1.09 -1.06 10.82
CA GLY A 6 2.44 -0.71 11.28
C GLY A 6 3.48 -0.50 10.20
N MET A 7 3.14 0.16 9.09
CA MET A 7 4.04 0.28 7.95
C MET A 7 4.78 1.61 7.81
N LEU A 8 4.50 2.58 8.64
CA LEU A 8 5.10 3.93 8.54
C LEU A 8 6.27 4.16 9.51
N ASP A 9 6.91 3.10 10.01
CA ASP A 9 8.06 3.21 10.94
C ASP A 9 9.35 3.78 10.29
N GLY A 10 9.29 4.29 9.08
CA GLY A 10 10.40 5.00 8.42
C GLY A 10 10.10 6.47 8.05
N ALA A 11 8.84 6.87 8.10
CA ALA A 11 8.44 8.27 8.01
C ALA A 11 8.14 8.74 9.44
N ALA A 12 8.72 9.85 9.85
CA ALA A 12 8.64 10.44 11.18
C ALA A 12 7.29 10.17 11.86
N SER A 13 7.34 9.68 13.10
CA SER A 13 6.21 9.46 14.01
C SER A 13 5.25 10.66 13.95
N GLN A 14 4.29 10.61 13.05
CA GLN A 14 3.22 11.60 12.99
C GLN A 14 2.18 11.20 14.05
N GLY A 15 1.93 12.11 14.97
CA GLY A 15 0.88 12.00 15.96
C GLY A 15 -0.51 11.72 15.34
N PRO A 16 -1.53 11.45 16.15
CA PRO A 16 -2.88 11.24 15.66
C PRO A 16 -3.29 12.44 14.79
N LEU A 17 -3.77 12.13 13.57
CA LEU A 17 -4.30 13.15 12.65
C LEU A 17 -5.44 13.94 13.32
N SER A 18 -5.67 15.15 12.81
CA SER A 18 -6.79 16.00 13.22
C SER A 18 -8.10 15.20 13.29
N SER A 19 -9.02 15.60 14.15
CA SER A 19 -10.32 14.94 14.29
C SER A 19 -11.12 14.90 12.97
N VAL A 20 -10.83 15.80 12.04
CA VAL A 20 -11.40 15.88 10.69
C VAL A 20 -10.25 15.81 9.68
N PRO A 21 -10.14 14.75 8.89
CA PRO A 21 -9.05 14.59 7.93
C PRO A 21 -9.20 15.57 6.76
N HIS A 22 -8.07 16.08 6.27
CA HIS A 22 -8.00 16.88 5.04
C HIS A 22 -7.57 15.95 3.89
N ALA A 23 -8.48 15.71 2.95
CA ALA A 23 -8.24 14.88 1.78
C ALA A 23 -8.10 15.74 0.53
N LEU A 24 -7.14 15.39 -0.33
CA LEU A 24 -6.99 15.95 -1.67
C LEU A 24 -7.25 14.86 -2.70
N LEU A 25 -8.19 15.11 -3.60
CA LEU A 25 -8.53 14.21 -4.69
C LEU A 25 -7.96 14.73 -6.00
N VAL A 26 -7.29 13.87 -6.74
CA VAL A 26 -6.65 14.17 -8.02
C VAL A 26 -7.08 13.12 -9.05
N ASP A 27 -7.94 13.48 -9.99
CA ASP A 27 -8.45 12.57 -11.02
C ASP A 27 -8.87 13.35 -12.26
N ARG A 28 -8.67 12.81 -13.45
CA ARG A 28 -9.04 13.47 -14.71
C ARG A 28 -10.56 13.49 -14.96
N GLN A 29 -11.33 12.72 -14.22
CA GLN A 29 -12.78 12.56 -14.41
C GLN A 29 -13.55 13.43 -13.41
N PRO A 30 -14.11 14.59 -13.82
CA PRO A 30 -14.79 15.52 -12.89
C PRO A 30 -15.98 14.90 -12.17
N LEU A 31 -16.75 14.04 -12.84
CA LEU A 31 -17.89 13.37 -12.24
C LEU A 31 -17.47 12.40 -11.13
N PHE A 32 -16.38 11.67 -11.36
CA PHE A 32 -15.81 10.76 -10.37
C PHE A 32 -15.30 11.53 -9.14
N LEU A 33 -14.60 12.65 -9.35
CA LEU A 33 -14.14 13.55 -8.28
C LEU A 33 -15.32 14.06 -7.44
N ALA A 34 -16.41 14.50 -8.08
CA ALA A 34 -17.60 14.98 -7.37
C ALA A 34 -18.22 13.86 -6.50
N ALA A 35 -18.38 12.66 -7.05
CA ALA A 35 -18.91 11.51 -6.31
C ALA A 35 -18.02 11.13 -5.14
N LEU A 36 -16.70 11.04 -5.37
CA LEU A 36 -15.74 10.66 -4.34
C LEU A 36 -15.62 11.73 -3.24
N SER A 37 -15.71 13.02 -3.60
CA SER A 37 -15.77 14.13 -2.65
C SER A 37 -16.97 14.00 -1.73
N CYS A 38 -18.17 13.74 -2.28
CA CYS A 38 -19.37 13.51 -1.47
C CYS A 38 -19.20 12.32 -0.51
N LEU A 39 -18.62 11.21 -0.98
CA LEU A 39 -18.37 10.02 -0.17
C LEU A 39 -17.45 10.30 1.02
N LEU A 40 -16.33 10.99 0.80
CA LEU A 40 -15.35 11.26 1.85
C LEU A 40 -15.83 12.35 2.83
N SER A 41 -16.65 13.30 2.38
CA SER A 41 -17.22 14.34 3.23
C SER A 41 -18.36 13.83 4.11
N ALA A 42 -18.93 12.67 3.80
CA ALA A 42 -19.98 12.05 4.59
C ALA A 42 -19.42 11.18 5.74
N PRO A 43 -20.26 10.84 6.76
CA PRO A 43 -19.88 9.83 7.74
C PRO A 43 -19.50 8.48 7.07
N PRO A 44 -18.53 7.75 7.62
CA PRO A 44 -17.85 7.95 8.91
C PRO A 44 -16.62 8.87 8.86
N LEU A 45 -16.16 9.30 7.67
CA LEU A 45 -14.90 10.03 7.52
C LEU A 45 -15.05 11.52 7.85
N ASN A 46 -16.14 12.16 7.41
CA ASN A 46 -16.40 13.59 7.56
C ASN A 46 -15.21 14.48 7.12
N ALA A 47 -14.52 14.07 6.04
CA ALA A 47 -13.30 14.74 5.60
C ALA A 47 -13.57 16.14 5.02
N THR A 48 -12.65 17.06 5.23
CA THR A 48 -12.55 18.27 4.41
C THR A 48 -11.86 17.90 3.10
N VAL A 49 -12.55 18.10 1.97
CA VAL A 49 -12.07 17.59 0.67
C VAL A 49 -11.77 18.74 -0.29
N ALA A 50 -10.53 18.77 -0.79
CA ALA A 50 -10.14 19.57 -1.95
C ALA A 50 -10.08 18.66 -3.18
N VAL A 51 -10.40 19.19 -4.35
CA VAL A 51 -10.43 18.44 -5.61
C VAL A 51 -9.70 19.17 -6.72
N THR A 52 -8.99 18.46 -7.57
CA THR A 52 -8.39 19.00 -8.78
C THR A 52 -8.25 17.93 -9.85
N THR A 53 -8.26 18.35 -11.11
CA THR A 53 -7.99 17.46 -12.25
C THR A 53 -6.52 17.50 -12.69
N ARG A 54 -5.67 18.31 -12.05
CA ARG A 54 -4.31 18.59 -12.49
C ARG A 54 -3.32 18.37 -11.34
N LEU A 55 -2.31 17.55 -11.61
CA LEU A 55 -1.25 17.28 -10.63
C LEU A 55 -0.48 18.54 -10.19
N ALA A 56 -0.21 19.46 -11.13
CA ALA A 56 0.49 20.71 -10.80
C ALA A 56 -0.28 21.52 -9.75
N GLU A 57 -1.60 21.63 -9.90
CA GLU A 57 -2.47 22.30 -8.95
C GLU A 57 -2.54 21.55 -7.61
N ALA A 58 -2.54 20.22 -7.65
CA ALA A 58 -2.49 19.40 -6.43
C ALA A 58 -1.23 19.71 -5.59
N LEU A 59 -0.08 19.87 -6.22
CA LEU A 59 1.16 20.23 -5.54
C LEU A 59 1.08 21.62 -4.92
N GLU A 60 0.48 22.59 -5.60
CA GLU A 60 0.25 23.92 -5.06
C GLU A 60 -0.70 23.91 -3.84
N ILE A 61 -1.75 23.07 -3.90
CA ILE A 61 -2.67 22.89 -2.78
C ILE A 61 -1.93 22.34 -1.55
N ILE A 62 -1.11 21.30 -1.73
CA ILE A 62 -0.32 20.67 -0.66
C ILE A 62 0.66 21.66 -0.03
N ASP A 63 1.21 22.58 -0.81
CA ASP A 63 2.16 23.59 -0.30
C ASP A 63 1.47 24.72 0.47
N ARG A 64 0.16 24.96 0.24
CA ARG A 64 -0.59 26.09 0.82
C ARG A 64 -1.47 25.71 2.01
N GLN A 65 -1.87 24.45 2.13
CA GLN A 65 -2.79 24.00 3.18
C GLN A 65 -2.45 22.59 3.66
N PRO A 66 -2.83 22.23 4.91
CA PRO A 66 -2.61 20.89 5.41
C PRO A 66 -3.38 19.87 4.57
N VAL A 67 -2.71 18.78 4.19
CA VAL A 67 -3.28 17.61 3.50
C VAL A 67 -2.79 16.38 4.22
N ASP A 68 -3.72 15.58 4.73
CA ASP A 68 -3.41 14.33 5.44
C ASP A 68 -3.30 13.14 4.49
N VAL A 69 -4.20 13.10 3.50
CA VAL A 69 -4.30 12.00 2.53
C VAL A 69 -4.51 12.57 1.12
N VAL A 70 -3.74 12.09 0.17
CA VAL A 70 -3.97 12.33 -1.27
C VAL A 70 -4.53 11.06 -1.88
N VAL A 71 -5.68 11.16 -2.53
CA VAL A 71 -6.22 10.10 -3.38
C VAL A 71 -5.99 10.53 -4.83
N CYS A 72 -5.13 9.82 -5.53
CA CYS A 72 -4.67 10.19 -6.85
C CYS A 72 -4.94 9.08 -7.87
N GLU A 73 -5.50 9.45 -9.02
CA GLU A 73 -5.56 8.55 -10.17
C GLU A 73 -4.14 8.14 -10.58
N LEU A 74 -3.94 6.85 -10.84
CA LEU A 74 -2.68 6.37 -11.36
C LEU A 74 -2.47 6.94 -12.78
N PRO A 75 -1.39 7.70 -13.03
CA PRO A 75 -1.16 8.27 -14.34
C PRO A 75 -0.94 7.18 -15.39
N THR A 76 -1.54 7.34 -16.56
CA THR A 76 -1.37 6.44 -17.71
C THR A 76 -0.07 6.70 -18.49
N GLU A 77 0.63 7.81 -18.24
CA GLU A 77 1.92 8.10 -18.84
C GLU A 77 3.06 7.41 -18.08
N PRO A 78 4.15 7.03 -18.76
CA PRO A 78 5.25 6.33 -18.12
C PRO A 78 5.82 7.20 -16.98
N ILE A 79 5.65 6.71 -15.80
CA ILE A 79 6.22 7.27 -14.58
C ILE A 79 7.68 6.86 -14.60
N ASP A 80 8.59 7.80 -14.50
CA ASP A 80 10.04 7.58 -14.52
C ASP A 80 10.51 6.69 -13.34
N GLY A 81 10.11 5.42 -13.36
CA GLY A 81 10.54 4.38 -12.41
C GLY A 81 10.13 4.57 -10.95
N SER A 82 9.41 5.65 -10.59
CA SER A 82 9.03 5.94 -9.20
C SER A 82 7.57 5.59 -8.88
N GLY A 83 6.70 5.35 -9.89
CA GLY A 83 5.27 4.98 -9.73
C GLY A 83 4.38 6.03 -9.06
N LEU A 84 4.94 6.96 -8.30
CA LEU A 84 4.26 8.17 -7.83
C LEU A 84 4.66 9.35 -8.69
N PRO A 85 3.75 10.29 -8.94
CA PRO A 85 4.14 11.58 -9.49
C PRO A 85 5.30 12.17 -8.67
N ARG A 86 6.37 12.61 -9.33
CA ARG A 86 7.62 13.07 -8.68
C ARG A 86 7.37 13.98 -7.49
N GLY A 87 6.46 14.93 -7.63
CA GLY A 87 6.15 15.88 -6.56
C GLY A 87 5.54 15.25 -5.30
N LEU A 88 4.81 14.13 -5.43
CA LEU A 88 4.25 13.39 -4.30
C LEU A 88 5.30 12.47 -3.67
N ALA A 89 6.13 11.82 -4.48
CA ALA A 89 7.20 10.93 -4.00
C ALA A 89 8.24 11.66 -3.14
N GLN A 90 8.44 12.96 -3.35
CA GLN A 90 9.36 13.79 -2.57
C GLN A 90 8.82 14.24 -1.21
N ARG A 91 7.57 13.89 -0.87
CA ARG A 91 6.90 14.27 0.38
C ARG A 91 6.61 13.03 1.23
N PRO A 92 7.61 12.49 1.97
CA PRO A 92 7.49 11.20 2.69
C PRO A 92 6.45 11.24 3.82
N ALA A 93 6.06 12.42 4.28
CA ALA A 93 5.01 12.59 5.28
C ALA A 93 3.60 12.45 4.70
N LEU A 94 3.45 12.55 3.38
CA LEU A 94 2.17 12.52 2.70
C LEU A 94 1.69 11.09 2.51
N ARG A 95 0.47 10.80 2.91
CA ARG A 95 -0.18 9.51 2.68
C ARG A 95 -0.85 9.52 1.32
N VAL A 96 -0.35 8.72 0.40
CA VAL A 96 -0.88 8.65 -0.97
C VAL A 96 -1.60 7.34 -1.19
N ILE A 97 -2.87 7.44 -1.60
CA ILE A 97 -3.69 6.33 -2.10
C ILE A 97 -3.76 6.47 -3.61
N LEU A 98 -3.44 5.42 -4.34
CA LEU A 98 -3.56 5.38 -5.79
C LEU A 98 -4.86 4.68 -6.20
N LEU A 99 -5.54 5.26 -7.19
CA LEU A 99 -6.69 4.69 -7.86
C LEU A 99 -6.30 4.32 -9.29
N ALA A 100 -6.55 3.09 -9.69
CA ALA A 100 -6.33 2.60 -11.03
C ALA A 100 -7.64 2.29 -11.72
N ASP A 101 -7.71 2.52 -13.03
CA ASP A 101 -8.72 1.88 -13.87
C ASP A 101 -8.44 0.38 -13.95
N ARG A 102 -9.47 -0.43 -14.25
CA ARG A 102 -9.35 -1.89 -14.32
C ARG A 102 -8.25 -2.36 -15.30
N GLU A 103 -8.01 -1.57 -16.34
CA GLU A 103 -7.00 -1.87 -17.38
C GLU A 103 -5.56 -1.65 -16.88
N ASP A 104 -5.37 -0.84 -15.86
CA ASP A 104 -4.07 -0.44 -15.31
C ASP A 104 -3.57 -1.37 -14.18
N GLU A 105 -4.24 -2.48 -13.91
CA GLU A 105 -3.88 -3.42 -12.83
C GLU A 105 -2.42 -3.93 -12.91
N GLY A 106 -1.81 -3.90 -14.10
CA GLY A 106 -0.41 -4.25 -14.30
C GLY A 106 0.58 -3.28 -13.64
N LEU A 107 0.19 -2.03 -13.46
CA LEU A 107 1.00 -0.97 -12.86
C LEU A 107 1.07 -1.07 -11.33
N LEU A 108 0.26 -1.94 -10.70
CA LEU A 108 0.31 -2.13 -9.25
C LEU A 108 1.70 -2.54 -8.76
N VAL A 109 2.39 -3.40 -9.52
CA VAL A 109 3.73 -3.86 -9.14
C VAL A 109 4.69 -2.68 -9.05
N ASP A 110 4.66 -1.79 -10.04
CA ASP A 110 5.50 -0.60 -10.07
C ASP A 110 5.05 0.41 -9.02
N ALA A 111 3.77 0.61 -8.86
CA ALA A 111 3.18 1.50 -7.87
C ALA A 111 3.51 1.08 -6.42
N LEU A 112 3.55 -0.21 -6.11
CA LEU A 112 3.95 -0.73 -4.79
C LEU A 112 5.43 -0.43 -4.44
N THR A 113 6.27 -0.12 -5.43
CA THR A 113 7.67 0.24 -5.20
C THR A 113 7.84 1.71 -4.80
N THR A 114 6.80 2.53 -4.91
CA THR A 114 6.89 3.99 -4.91
C THR A 114 6.66 4.67 -3.57
N GLY A 115 6.17 3.94 -2.57
CA GLY A 115 5.86 4.50 -1.26
C GLY A 115 4.40 4.93 -1.09
N ALA A 116 3.52 4.70 -2.05
CA ALA A 116 2.08 4.84 -1.81
C ALA A 116 1.63 3.88 -0.70
N VAL A 117 0.67 4.31 0.09
CA VAL A 117 0.18 3.57 1.26
C VAL A 117 -1.18 2.93 1.04
N GLY A 118 -1.82 3.20 -0.10
CA GLY A 118 -3.09 2.61 -0.50
C GLY A 118 -3.19 2.37 -1.99
N PHE A 119 -3.87 1.28 -2.39
CA PHE A 119 -4.11 0.91 -3.78
C PHE A 119 -5.50 0.35 -3.95
N PHE A 120 -6.29 0.99 -4.83
CA PHE A 120 -7.64 0.57 -5.18
C PHE A 120 -7.85 0.71 -6.67
N THR A 121 -8.85 0.02 -7.19
CA THR A 121 -9.40 0.26 -8.52
C THR A 121 -10.68 1.09 -8.42
N LYS A 122 -11.06 1.81 -9.47
CA LYS A 122 -12.27 2.63 -9.49
C LYS A 122 -13.57 1.81 -9.37
N ASP A 123 -13.50 0.50 -9.57
CA ASP A 123 -14.59 -0.44 -9.35
C ASP A 123 -14.59 -1.11 -7.96
N THR A 124 -13.68 -0.70 -7.07
CA THR A 124 -13.67 -1.18 -5.69
C THR A 124 -14.99 -0.83 -4.99
N PRO A 125 -15.62 -1.78 -4.26
CA PRO A 125 -16.83 -1.49 -3.50
C PRO A 125 -16.61 -0.31 -2.53
N VAL A 126 -17.58 0.61 -2.49
CA VAL A 126 -17.49 1.85 -1.69
C VAL A 126 -17.14 1.58 -0.22
N ALA A 127 -17.78 0.59 0.39
CA ALA A 127 -17.49 0.22 1.79
C ALA A 127 -16.03 -0.18 1.98
N GLU A 128 -15.48 -1.01 1.07
CA GLU A 128 -14.08 -1.44 1.10
C GLU A 128 -13.11 -0.27 0.93
N PHE A 129 -13.45 0.68 0.05
CA PHE A 129 -12.65 1.88 -0.16
C PHE A 129 -12.63 2.78 1.07
N LEU A 130 -13.79 3.06 1.68
CA LEU A 130 -13.89 3.90 2.89
C LEU A 130 -13.15 3.30 4.09
N GLU A 131 -13.27 1.98 4.29
CA GLU A 131 -12.48 1.26 5.30
C GLU A 131 -10.97 1.40 5.01
N GLY A 132 -10.57 1.36 3.74
CA GLY A 132 -9.19 1.52 3.32
C GLY A 132 -8.65 2.92 3.59
N VAL A 133 -9.41 3.97 3.29
CA VAL A 133 -9.02 5.35 3.60
C VAL A 133 -8.85 5.53 5.11
N GLN A 134 -9.76 4.94 5.91
CA GLN A 134 -9.67 4.97 7.36
C GLN A 134 -8.42 4.25 7.87
N ALA A 135 -8.12 3.08 7.32
CA ALA A 135 -6.92 2.33 7.65
C ALA A 135 -5.63 3.10 7.32
N VAL A 136 -5.60 3.80 6.17
CA VAL A 136 -4.47 4.67 5.79
C VAL A 136 -4.32 5.83 6.78
N ARG A 137 -5.43 6.45 7.19
CA ARG A 137 -5.42 7.48 8.23
C ARG A 137 -4.82 6.98 9.54
N ASP A 138 -5.11 5.72 9.89
CA ASP A 138 -4.60 5.09 11.11
C ASP A 138 -3.15 4.56 10.95
N GLY A 139 -2.47 4.91 9.84
CA GLY A 139 -1.08 4.52 9.57
C GLY A 139 -0.92 3.11 9.03
N HIS A 140 -1.96 2.54 8.45
CA HIS A 140 -1.92 1.21 7.87
C HIS A 140 -1.77 1.28 6.35
N PHE A 141 -1.07 0.29 5.81
CA PHE A 141 -1.06 0.05 4.36
C PHE A 141 -2.30 -0.74 3.95
N THR A 142 -2.89 -0.40 2.80
CA THR A 142 -4.10 -1.03 2.32
C THR A 142 -4.09 -1.30 0.82
N VAL A 143 -4.64 -2.43 0.39
CA VAL A 143 -4.81 -2.80 -1.02
C VAL A 143 -6.18 -3.42 -1.20
N ALA A 144 -6.88 -3.08 -2.28
CA ALA A 144 -8.11 -3.76 -2.67
C ALA A 144 -7.86 -5.28 -2.80
N ARG A 145 -8.74 -6.07 -2.21
CA ARG A 145 -8.57 -7.54 -2.12
C ARG A 145 -8.46 -8.19 -3.50
N GLN A 146 -9.27 -7.73 -4.45
CA GLN A 146 -9.26 -8.25 -5.81
C GLN A 146 -7.92 -7.99 -6.49
N LEU A 147 -7.41 -6.76 -6.39
CA LEU A 147 -6.14 -6.33 -6.97
C LEU A 147 -4.97 -7.15 -6.41
N LEU A 148 -4.94 -7.38 -5.10
CA LEU A 148 -3.92 -8.22 -4.47
C LEU A 148 -3.96 -9.66 -5.02
N ARG A 149 -5.15 -10.28 -5.12
CA ARG A 149 -5.28 -11.65 -5.65
C ARG A 149 -4.82 -11.76 -7.10
N GLN A 150 -5.18 -10.80 -7.95
CA GLN A 150 -4.77 -10.81 -9.37
C GLN A 150 -3.27 -10.66 -9.52
N THR A 151 -2.66 -9.73 -8.77
CA THR A 151 -1.21 -9.54 -8.78
C THR A 151 -0.47 -10.78 -8.29
N MET A 152 -0.95 -11.41 -7.21
CA MET A 152 -0.40 -12.66 -6.70
C MET A 152 -0.49 -13.80 -7.72
N ALA A 153 -1.63 -13.95 -8.40
CA ALA A 153 -1.81 -14.97 -9.43
C ALA A 153 -0.85 -14.78 -10.62
N ARG A 154 -0.66 -13.52 -11.06
CA ARG A 154 0.30 -13.20 -12.14
C ARG A 154 1.74 -13.51 -11.76
N LEU A 155 2.13 -13.17 -10.54
CA LEU A 155 3.51 -13.37 -10.06
C LEU A 155 3.82 -14.85 -9.81
N ALA A 156 2.84 -15.66 -9.38
CA ALA A 156 2.98 -17.09 -9.20
C ALA A 156 3.21 -17.85 -10.52
N GLY A 157 2.76 -17.27 -11.64
CA GLY A 157 2.96 -17.85 -12.98
C GLY A 157 4.32 -17.55 -13.63
N GLN A 158 5.20 -16.77 -12.99
CA GLN A 158 6.52 -16.42 -13.51
C GLN A 158 7.64 -16.86 -12.55
N PRO A 159 8.09 -18.12 -12.57
CA PRO A 159 9.21 -18.56 -11.75
C PRO A 159 10.53 -17.96 -12.27
N GLU A 160 11.16 -17.11 -11.50
CA GLU A 160 12.53 -16.65 -11.77
C GLU A 160 13.57 -17.72 -11.40
N PRO A 161 14.58 -17.99 -12.24
CA PRO A 161 15.57 -19.05 -12.02
C PRO A 161 16.45 -18.86 -10.76
N SER A 162 16.60 -17.65 -10.24
CA SER A 162 17.44 -17.33 -9.08
C SER A 162 16.73 -17.46 -7.71
N ALA A 163 15.46 -17.86 -7.71
CA ALA A 163 14.62 -17.89 -6.52
C ALA A 163 15.17 -18.69 -5.34
N ARG A 164 15.84 -19.82 -5.61
CA ARG A 164 16.30 -20.74 -4.56
C ARG A 164 17.47 -20.21 -3.72
N ASP A 165 18.38 -19.45 -4.30
CA ASP A 165 19.59 -19.01 -3.59
C ASP A 165 19.34 -17.78 -2.70
N GLU A 166 18.40 -16.93 -3.04
CA GLU A 166 18.01 -15.79 -2.20
C GLU A 166 17.22 -16.24 -0.97
N VAL A 167 16.35 -17.24 -1.11
CA VAL A 167 15.60 -17.83 0.02
C VAL A 167 16.56 -18.50 1.02
N LYS A 168 17.65 -19.11 0.56
CA LYS A 168 18.68 -19.75 1.42
C LYS A 168 19.39 -18.78 2.37
N ARG A 169 19.35 -17.47 2.09
CA ARG A 169 19.93 -16.43 2.99
C ARG A 169 19.06 -16.15 4.21
N LEU A 170 17.82 -16.59 4.22
CA LEU A 170 16.90 -16.41 5.34
C LEU A 170 17.04 -17.57 6.32
N SER A 171 17.02 -17.24 7.63
CA SER A 171 16.90 -18.27 8.65
C SER A 171 15.52 -18.93 8.59
N PRO A 172 15.32 -20.14 9.16
CA PRO A 172 14.01 -20.79 9.19
C PRO A 172 12.92 -19.91 9.82
N THR A 173 13.26 -19.15 10.85
CA THR A 173 12.34 -18.21 11.51
C THR A 173 11.99 -17.03 10.59
N GLU A 174 12.96 -16.46 9.90
CA GLU A 174 12.76 -15.36 8.97
C GLU A 174 11.91 -15.81 7.76
N LEU A 175 12.18 -17.00 7.23
CA LEU A 175 11.38 -17.57 6.14
C LEU A 175 9.93 -17.77 6.56
N ALA A 176 9.68 -18.34 7.74
CA ALA A 176 8.33 -18.53 8.24
C ALA A 176 7.58 -17.20 8.47
N ILE A 177 8.28 -16.15 8.93
CA ILE A 177 7.70 -14.82 9.05
C ILE A 177 7.42 -14.23 7.66
N LEU A 178 8.32 -14.39 6.69
CA LEU A 178 8.15 -13.88 5.33
C LEU A 178 6.98 -14.55 4.60
N ILE A 179 6.75 -15.85 4.82
CA ILE A 179 5.57 -16.56 4.30
C ILE A 179 4.28 -15.88 4.81
N LEU A 180 4.18 -15.62 6.12
CA LEU A 180 3.03 -14.92 6.70
C LEU A 180 2.88 -13.48 6.18
N VAL A 181 4.00 -12.80 5.93
CA VAL A 181 4.01 -11.49 5.24
C VAL A 181 3.45 -11.62 3.82
N GLY A 182 3.88 -12.62 3.07
CA GLY A 182 3.36 -12.91 1.72
C GLY A 182 1.85 -13.19 1.70
N GLN A 183 1.32 -13.74 2.78
CA GLN A 183 -0.11 -13.94 3.01
C GLN A 183 -0.83 -12.66 3.49
N ALA A 184 -0.12 -11.53 3.53
CA ALA A 184 -0.60 -10.22 4.00
C ALA A 184 -1.09 -10.22 5.47
N GLU A 185 -0.61 -11.15 6.31
CA GLU A 185 -0.99 -11.24 7.72
C GLU A 185 -0.48 -10.05 8.52
N SER A 186 -1.26 -9.54 9.48
CA SER A 186 -0.85 -8.42 10.34
C SER A 186 0.33 -8.78 11.25
N ILE A 187 1.10 -7.77 11.70
CA ILE A 187 2.17 -7.98 12.70
C ILE A 187 1.62 -8.66 13.97
N ARG A 188 0.40 -8.29 14.38
CA ARG A 188 -0.28 -8.88 15.52
C ARG A 188 -0.56 -10.37 15.28
N THR A 189 -1.08 -10.73 14.11
CA THR A 189 -1.34 -12.11 13.74
C THR A 189 -0.05 -12.93 13.66
N ILE A 190 1.00 -12.37 13.05
CA ILE A 190 2.33 -13.00 12.98
C ILE A 190 2.89 -13.23 14.38
N SER A 191 2.79 -12.23 15.26
CA SER A 191 3.21 -12.29 16.64
C SER A 191 2.51 -13.45 17.38
N GLN A 192 1.18 -13.55 17.25
CA GLN A 192 0.38 -14.61 17.86
C GLN A 192 0.74 -15.99 17.30
N ARG A 193 0.81 -16.14 15.97
CA ARG A 193 1.12 -17.44 15.32
C ARG A 193 2.53 -17.93 15.62
N ARG A 194 3.48 -17.01 15.84
CA ARG A 194 4.87 -17.35 16.10
C ARG A 194 5.24 -17.36 17.59
N GLY A 195 4.34 -16.95 18.47
CA GLY A 195 4.59 -16.89 19.93
C GLY A 195 5.68 -15.89 20.32
N ILE A 196 5.85 -14.80 19.57
CA ILE A 196 6.87 -13.76 19.80
C ILE A 196 6.23 -12.38 19.91
N SER A 197 6.93 -11.42 20.52
CA SER A 197 6.38 -10.07 20.67
C SER A 197 6.26 -9.33 19.32
N PRO A 198 5.31 -8.38 19.18
CA PRO A 198 5.24 -7.51 17.99
C PRO A 198 6.55 -6.77 17.70
N LYS A 199 7.29 -6.39 18.73
CA LYS A 199 8.64 -5.77 18.61
C LYS A 199 9.63 -6.75 17.97
N THR A 200 9.61 -8.01 18.38
CA THR A 200 10.47 -9.07 17.82
C THR A 200 10.14 -9.31 16.35
N VAL A 201 8.85 -9.31 15.98
CA VAL A 201 8.41 -9.41 14.57
C VAL A 201 9.00 -8.26 13.75
N ARG A 202 8.91 -7.00 14.21
CA ARG A 202 9.49 -5.84 13.51
C ARG A 202 11.00 -5.99 13.31
N ASN A 203 11.71 -6.45 14.30
CA ASN A 203 13.16 -6.69 14.20
C ASN A 203 13.48 -7.75 13.14
N HIS A 204 12.74 -8.85 13.11
CA HIS A 204 12.88 -9.85 12.04
C HIS A 204 12.55 -9.26 10.66
N LEU A 205 11.49 -8.45 10.54
CA LEU A 205 11.15 -7.80 9.28
C LEU A 205 12.26 -6.89 8.77
N ALA A 206 12.86 -6.08 9.63
CA ALA A 206 13.99 -5.23 9.26
C ALA A 206 15.19 -6.06 8.76
N SER A 207 15.48 -7.19 9.40
CA SER A 207 16.52 -8.13 8.96
C SER A 207 16.18 -8.78 7.62
N ILE A 208 14.94 -9.26 7.46
CA ILE A 208 14.43 -9.87 6.24
C ILE A 208 14.56 -8.88 5.08
N TYR A 209 14.04 -7.65 5.23
CA TYR A 209 14.06 -6.63 4.17
C TYR A 209 15.47 -6.35 3.67
N ARG A 210 16.42 -6.20 4.58
CA ARG A 210 17.84 -6.02 4.23
C ARG A 210 18.40 -7.23 3.46
N LYS A 211 18.05 -8.46 3.85
CA LYS A 211 18.56 -9.69 3.23
C LYS A 211 18.01 -9.93 1.83
N ILE A 212 16.74 -9.58 1.59
CA ILE A 212 16.07 -9.76 0.29
C ILE A 212 16.08 -8.49 -0.58
N GLY A 213 16.73 -7.41 -0.11
CA GLY A 213 16.92 -6.19 -0.89
C GLY A 213 15.66 -5.34 -1.09
N VAL A 214 14.66 -5.46 -0.19
CA VAL A 214 13.42 -4.67 -0.25
C VAL A 214 13.42 -3.57 0.83
N ARG A 215 12.65 -2.50 0.58
CA ARG A 215 12.61 -1.33 1.46
C ARG A 215 11.39 -1.29 2.38
N ASN A 216 10.33 -2.00 2.01
CA ASN A 216 9.05 -1.94 2.71
C ASN A 216 8.27 -3.25 2.60
N ARG A 217 7.16 -3.32 3.35
CA ARG A 217 6.34 -4.52 3.42
C ARG A 217 5.64 -4.89 2.11
N PRO A 218 5.08 -3.97 1.30
CA PRO A 218 4.54 -4.30 -0.02
C PRO A 218 5.57 -4.98 -0.92
N GLN A 219 6.79 -4.43 -0.97
CA GLN A 219 7.87 -5.06 -1.73
C GLN A 219 8.18 -6.47 -1.22
N ALA A 220 8.14 -6.70 0.10
CA ALA A 220 8.33 -8.03 0.68
C ALA A 220 7.18 -8.99 0.31
N ILE A 221 5.93 -8.51 0.29
CA ILE A 221 4.77 -9.30 -0.17
C ILE A 221 4.96 -9.72 -1.64
N LEU A 222 5.31 -8.77 -2.51
CA LEU A 222 5.58 -9.04 -3.93
C LEU A 222 6.75 -10.00 -4.10
N TRP A 223 7.83 -9.79 -3.37
CA TRP A 223 8.99 -10.67 -3.40
C TRP A 223 8.60 -12.10 -2.99
N ALA A 224 7.83 -12.27 -1.91
CA ALA A 224 7.33 -13.56 -1.46
C ALA A 224 6.43 -14.23 -2.51
N ALA A 225 5.56 -13.45 -3.19
CA ALA A 225 4.72 -13.95 -4.28
C ALA A 225 5.54 -14.45 -5.47
N ARG A 226 6.53 -13.66 -5.94
CA ARG A 226 7.45 -14.07 -7.02
C ARG A 226 8.23 -15.35 -6.71
N LYS A 227 8.51 -15.58 -5.43
CA LYS A 227 9.22 -16.78 -4.97
C LYS A 227 8.28 -17.95 -4.61
N GLY A 228 6.97 -17.83 -4.86
CA GLY A 228 5.97 -18.88 -4.57
C GLY A 228 5.70 -19.13 -3.08
N LEU A 229 6.05 -18.17 -2.21
CA LEU A 229 5.96 -18.31 -0.76
C LEU A 229 4.57 -17.89 -0.19
N THR A 230 3.57 -17.71 -1.05
CA THR A 230 2.23 -17.21 -0.63
C THR A 230 1.20 -18.31 -0.45
N GLN A 231 1.48 -19.54 -0.86
CA GLN A 231 0.55 -20.65 -0.68
C GLN A 231 0.62 -21.18 0.76
N PRO A 232 -0.52 -21.49 1.42
CA PRO A 232 -0.49 -22.31 2.61
C PRO A 232 0.10 -23.67 2.24
N GLU A 233 1.07 -24.16 3.01
CA GLU A 233 1.54 -25.53 2.86
C GLU A 233 0.34 -26.47 2.88
N THR A 234 0.00 -27.03 1.73
CA THR A 234 -0.87 -28.21 1.68
C THR A 234 -0.06 -29.35 2.27
N ARG A 235 -0.24 -29.58 3.59
CA ARG A 235 0.26 -30.80 4.20
C ARG A 235 -0.43 -31.97 3.50
N ALA A 236 0.35 -32.74 2.76
CA ALA A 236 -0.01 -34.09 2.34
C ALA A 236 -0.06 -35.01 3.59
#